data_eed5898420df09083e565bcc96004b3a
#
_entry.id   eed5898420df09083e565bcc96004b3a
#
_cell.length_a   1.000
_cell.length_b   1.000
_cell.length_c   1.000
_cell.angle_alpha   90.00
_cell.angle_beta   90.00
_cell.angle_gamma   90.00
#
_symmetry.space_group_name_H-M   'P 1'
#
loop_
_entity.id
_entity.type
_entity.pdbx_description
1 polymer ?
#
loop_
_entity_poly.entity_id
_entity_poly.type
_entity_poly.pdbx_seq_one_letter_code
_entity_poly.pdbx_strand_id
1 'polypeptide(L)'
;PKEMLPVGRRPVVQYVVEELTEAGIERILFVTGRGKTSIENHFDTDFELIQSLRESGKEELLAELEFERARVQYFYTRQRETLGLGHAVLCARPFVGGEPFVVALGDSILGLDRRSTVVRRMVECFVEKKAAAVVAFERVPRSEVRHYGIARPRGEGDVFEVADVVEKPSPEDAPSELAIAGRYVFAPSIFDALQRTSPGKGGEIQLTDAIRIAIKEGGHVYGMCLAESERRFDVGNFDSYFRAFVEFALADPKYGPALRQTLKRLLDAPHP
;
A
#
# COMPACT_ATOMS: atom_id res chain seq x y z
N PRO A 1 -9.94 6.02 -11.06
CA PRO A 1 -8.83 6.24 -10.13
C PRO A 1 -7.73 5.21 -10.36
N LYS A 2 -6.46 5.60 -10.10
CA LYS A 2 -5.28 4.73 -10.31
C LYS A 2 -5.32 3.42 -9.52
N GLU A 3 -5.96 3.43 -8.38
CA GLU A 3 -6.17 2.26 -7.52
C GLU A 3 -7.05 1.18 -8.19
N MET A 4 -7.84 1.59 -9.20
CA MET A 4 -8.71 0.71 -10.00
C MET A 4 -8.09 0.29 -11.34
N LEU A 5 -6.87 0.71 -11.65
CA LEU A 5 -6.16 0.22 -12.83
C LEU A 5 -5.96 -1.30 -12.71
N PRO A 6 -6.28 -2.07 -13.76
CA PRO A 6 -6.08 -3.52 -13.73
C PRO A 6 -4.59 -3.84 -13.86
N VAL A 7 -4.10 -4.69 -12.96
CA VAL A 7 -2.78 -5.30 -13.05
C VAL A 7 -2.99 -6.81 -13.02
N GLY A 8 -2.58 -7.49 -14.08
CA GLY A 8 -3.06 -8.85 -14.31
C GLY A 8 -4.57 -8.88 -14.49
N ARG A 9 -5.29 -9.62 -13.63
CA ARG A 9 -6.76 -9.78 -13.70
C ARG A 9 -7.53 -9.02 -12.62
N ARG A 10 -6.87 -8.20 -11.81
CA ARG A 10 -7.45 -7.54 -10.63
C ARG A 10 -7.05 -6.08 -10.58
N PRO A 11 -7.89 -5.20 -10.03
CA PRO A 11 -7.46 -3.83 -9.77
C PRO A 11 -6.41 -3.78 -8.65
N VAL A 12 -5.53 -2.80 -8.70
CA VAL A 12 -4.43 -2.62 -7.75
C VAL A 12 -4.89 -2.67 -6.29
N VAL A 13 -5.99 -1.98 -5.98
CA VAL A 13 -6.52 -1.90 -4.61
C VAL A 13 -6.97 -3.26 -4.07
N GLN A 14 -7.37 -4.20 -4.93
CA GLN A 14 -7.76 -5.55 -4.50
C GLN A 14 -6.56 -6.33 -3.95
N TYR A 15 -5.38 -6.22 -4.55
CA TYR A 15 -4.16 -6.83 -4.01
C TYR A 15 -3.84 -6.32 -2.61
N VAL A 16 -4.05 -5.02 -2.38
CA VAL A 16 -3.83 -4.39 -1.06
C VAL A 16 -4.82 -4.93 -0.03
N VAL A 17 -6.11 -5.02 -0.39
CA VAL A 17 -7.14 -5.57 0.50
C VAL A 17 -6.86 -7.04 0.82
N GLU A 18 -6.48 -7.85 -0.16
CA GLU A 18 -6.14 -9.25 0.03
C GLU A 18 -4.92 -9.42 0.96
N GLU A 19 -3.88 -8.58 0.81
CA GLU A 19 -2.72 -8.56 1.72
C GLU A 19 -3.14 -8.26 3.16
N LEU A 20 -3.97 -7.24 3.37
CA LEU A 20 -4.49 -6.86 4.69
C LEU A 20 -5.33 -7.99 5.31
N THR A 21 -6.20 -8.59 4.53
CA THR A 21 -7.07 -9.70 4.96
C THR A 21 -6.24 -10.92 5.40
N GLU A 22 -5.20 -11.26 4.65
CA GLU A 22 -4.28 -12.36 5.02
C GLU A 22 -3.44 -12.05 6.25
N ALA A 23 -3.19 -10.78 6.53
CA ALA A 23 -2.56 -10.34 7.77
C ALA A 23 -3.52 -10.39 8.97
N GLY A 24 -4.80 -10.74 8.76
CA GLY A 24 -5.81 -10.86 9.83
C GLY A 24 -6.59 -9.57 10.08
N ILE A 25 -6.55 -8.60 9.18
CA ILE A 25 -7.34 -7.37 9.28
C ILE A 25 -8.78 -7.66 8.84
N GLU A 26 -9.73 -7.50 9.75
CA GLU A 26 -11.16 -7.78 9.53
C GLU A 26 -12.00 -6.52 9.24
N ARG A 27 -11.48 -5.33 9.53
CA ARG A 27 -12.17 -4.05 9.31
C ARG A 27 -11.29 -3.14 8.47
N ILE A 28 -11.77 -2.73 7.30
CA ILE A 28 -11.05 -1.88 6.36
C ILE A 28 -11.86 -0.61 6.13
N LEU A 29 -11.27 0.54 6.43
CA LEU A 29 -11.82 1.84 6.12
C LEU A 29 -11.13 2.41 4.87
N PHE A 30 -11.89 2.62 3.81
CA PHE A 30 -11.42 3.35 2.64
C PHE A 30 -11.58 4.86 2.87
N VAL A 31 -10.48 5.58 2.84
CA VAL A 31 -10.49 7.05 2.80
C VAL A 31 -10.41 7.46 1.34
N THR A 32 -11.56 7.82 0.76
CA THR A 32 -11.69 8.15 -0.65
C THR A 32 -11.79 9.66 -0.88
N GLY A 33 -11.69 10.08 -2.14
CA GLY A 33 -11.90 11.45 -2.58
C GLY A 33 -12.97 11.53 -3.66
N ARG A 34 -13.15 12.71 -4.23
CA ARG A 34 -14.07 12.93 -5.35
C ARG A 34 -13.68 12.03 -6.55
N GLY A 35 -14.66 11.35 -7.12
CA GLY A 35 -14.47 10.52 -8.32
C GLY A 35 -13.92 9.12 -8.07
N LYS A 36 -13.90 8.64 -6.80
CA LYS A 36 -13.40 7.29 -6.44
C LYS A 36 -14.51 6.29 -6.11
N THR A 37 -15.76 6.53 -6.50
CA THR A 37 -16.92 5.64 -6.25
C THR A 37 -16.73 4.24 -6.84
N SER A 38 -15.89 4.09 -7.88
CA SER A 38 -15.57 2.76 -8.43
C SER A 38 -14.85 1.85 -7.44
N ILE A 39 -14.16 2.38 -6.42
CA ILE A 39 -13.57 1.59 -5.34
C ILE A 39 -14.69 1.06 -4.44
N GLU A 40 -15.65 1.92 -4.08
CA GLU A 40 -16.82 1.56 -3.27
C GLU A 40 -17.59 0.44 -3.98
N ASN A 41 -17.96 0.65 -5.24
CA ASN A 41 -18.71 -0.33 -6.04
C ASN A 41 -17.97 -1.67 -6.21
N HIS A 42 -16.63 -1.66 -6.26
CA HIS A 42 -15.85 -2.88 -6.45
C HIS A 42 -15.90 -3.82 -5.24
N PHE A 43 -16.01 -3.25 -4.03
CA PHE A 43 -16.07 -4.03 -2.79
C PHE A 43 -17.49 -4.20 -2.24
N ASP A 44 -18.49 -3.64 -2.91
CA ASP A 44 -19.88 -3.94 -2.62
C ASP A 44 -20.27 -5.31 -3.17
N THR A 45 -21.03 -6.08 -2.41
CA THR A 45 -21.46 -7.41 -2.82
C THR A 45 -22.57 -7.32 -3.88
N ASP A 46 -22.26 -7.80 -5.08
CA ASP A 46 -23.25 -7.94 -6.17
C ASP A 46 -23.99 -9.28 -6.07
N PHE A 47 -25.06 -9.33 -5.29
CA PHE A 47 -25.87 -10.54 -5.09
C PHE A 47 -26.47 -11.07 -6.39
N GLU A 48 -26.88 -10.20 -7.32
CA GLU A 48 -27.49 -10.60 -8.59
C GLU A 48 -26.45 -11.30 -9.49
N LEU A 49 -25.24 -10.75 -9.57
CA LEU A 49 -24.13 -11.36 -10.30
C LEU A 49 -23.76 -12.71 -9.70
N ILE A 50 -23.60 -12.81 -8.39
CA ILE A 50 -23.27 -14.07 -7.69
C ILE A 50 -24.33 -15.13 -7.96
N GLN A 51 -25.61 -14.77 -7.88
CA GLN A 51 -26.70 -15.69 -8.16
C GLN A 51 -26.68 -16.15 -9.61
N SER A 52 -26.55 -15.24 -10.56
CA SER A 52 -26.46 -15.56 -12.00
C SER A 52 -25.28 -16.49 -12.34
N LEU A 53 -24.10 -16.26 -11.73
CA LEU A 53 -22.94 -17.11 -11.91
C LEU A 53 -23.17 -18.52 -11.35
N ARG A 54 -23.82 -18.65 -10.20
CA ARG A 54 -24.20 -19.97 -9.62
C ARG A 54 -25.19 -20.72 -10.51
N GLU A 55 -26.24 -20.04 -10.96
CA GLU A 55 -27.26 -20.63 -11.81
C GLU A 55 -26.69 -21.08 -13.18
N SER A 56 -25.68 -20.36 -13.69
CA SER A 56 -25.01 -20.69 -14.96
C SER A 56 -23.84 -21.68 -14.82
N GLY A 57 -23.54 -22.16 -13.60
CA GLY A 57 -22.46 -23.14 -13.33
C GLY A 57 -21.05 -22.59 -13.58
N LYS A 58 -20.85 -21.27 -13.54
CA LYS A 58 -19.56 -20.63 -13.80
C LYS A 58 -18.73 -20.52 -12.51
N GLU A 59 -18.39 -21.67 -11.93
CA GLU A 59 -17.65 -21.76 -10.65
C GLU A 59 -16.28 -21.10 -10.69
N GLU A 60 -15.59 -21.10 -11.83
CA GLU A 60 -14.30 -20.41 -11.98
C GLU A 60 -14.42 -18.89 -11.77
N LEU A 61 -15.51 -18.28 -12.26
CA LEU A 61 -15.75 -16.86 -12.09
C LEU A 61 -16.19 -16.53 -10.66
N LEU A 62 -16.93 -17.43 -10.01
CA LEU A 62 -17.26 -17.29 -8.59
C LEU A 62 -16.00 -17.31 -7.69
N ALA A 63 -15.01 -18.16 -8.05
CA ALA A 63 -13.74 -18.19 -7.34
C ALA A 63 -12.95 -16.87 -7.44
N GLU A 64 -13.10 -16.14 -8.54
CA GLU A 64 -12.51 -14.80 -8.70
C GLU A 64 -13.15 -13.74 -7.78
N LEU A 65 -14.37 -13.96 -7.31
CA LEU A 65 -15.10 -13.13 -6.35
C LEU A 65 -14.92 -13.60 -4.89
N GLU A 66 -13.94 -14.46 -4.60
CA GLU A 66 -13.70 -14.96 -3.23
C GLU A 66 -13.39 -13.86 -2.21
N PHE A 67 -12.85 -12.71 -2.63
CA PHE A 67 -12.65 -11.55 -1.75
C PHE A 67 -13.97 -11.05 -1.15
N GLU A 68 -15.13 -11.24 -1.82
CA GLU A 68 -16.46 -10.93 -1.29
C GLU A 68 -16.89 -11.89 -0.17
N ARG A 69 -16.32 -13.09 -0.10
CA ARG A 69 -16.59 -14.09 0.94
C ARG A 69 -15.73 -13.88 2.20
N ALA A 70 -14.70 -13.06 2.12
CA ALA A 70 -13.88 -12.75 3.28
C ALA A 70 -14.75 -12.10 4.37
N ARG A 71 -14.52 -12.46 5.65
CA ARG A 71 -15.21 -11.86 6.79
C ARG A 71 -14.69 -10.44 7.06
N VAL A 72 -14.52 -9.64 6.02
CA VAL A 72 -14.03 -8.26 6.11
C VAL A 72 -15.21 -7.32 6.05
N GLN A 73 -15.22 -6.39 6.98
CA GLN A 73 -16.19 -5.30 6.99
C GLN A 73 -15.57 -4.08 6.32
N TYR A 74 -16.22 -3.55 5.31
CA TYR A 74 -15.78 -2.37 4.59
C TYR A 74 -16.53 -1.14 5.08
N PHE A 75 -15.77 -0.07 5.30
CA PHE A 75 -16.28 1.25 5.69
C PHE A 75 -15.70 2.28 4.73
N TYR A 76 -16.43 3.39 4.55
CA TYR A 76 -16.03 4.43 3.62
C TYR A 76 -16.14 5.80 4.28
N THR A 77 -15.12 6.62 4.10
CA THR A 77 -15.16 8.04 4.45
C THR A 77 -14.50 8.88 3.36
N ARG A 78 -14.75 10.18 3.36
CA ARG A 78 -14.24 11.06 2.31
C ARG A 78 -13.32 12.13 2.87
N GLN A 79 -12.14 12.20 2.29
CA GLN A 79 -11.33 13.39 2.34
C GLN A 79 -11.94 14.44 1.39
N ARG A 80 -12.53 15.49 1.93
CA ARG A 80 -13.24 16.52 1.13
C ARG A 80 -12.28 17.41 0.35
N GLU A 81 -11.12 17.71 0.93
CA GLU A 81 -10.06 18.53 0.35
C GLU A 81 -8.77 17.73 0.24
N THR A 82 -8.06 17.87 -0.87
CA THR A 82 -6.81 17.14 -1.13
C THR A 82 -5.63 17.77 -0.38
N LEU A 83 -5.60 17.59 0.94
CA LEU A 83 -4.61 18.16 1.84
C LEU A 83 -3.46 17.19 2.20
N GLY A 84 -3.21 16.20 1.37
CA GLY A 84 -2.13 15.24 1.53
C GLY A 84 -2.48 13.98 2.32
N LEU A 85 -1.52 13.05 2.39
CA LEU A 85 -1.69 11.72 3.00
C LEU A 85 -1.93 11.81 4.51
N GLY A 86 -1.24 12.69 5.22
CA GLY A 86 -1.44 12.87 6.66
C GLY A 86 -2.88 13.30 6.99
N HIS A 87 -3.45 14.20 6.19
CA HIS A 87 -4.85 14.59 6.35
C HIS A 87 -5.82 13.45 6.04
N ALA A 88 -5.52 12.62 5.02
CA ALA A 88 -6.34 11.44 4.72
C ALA A 88 -6.37 10.48 5.92
N VAL A 89 -5.21 10.23 6.55
CA VAL A 89 -5.12 9.42 7.77
C VAL A 89 -5.90 10.08 8.91
N LEU A 90 -5.82 11.40 9.07
CA LEU A 90 -6.56 12.12 10.11
C LEU A 90 -8.09 11.99 9.94
N CYS A 91 -8.60 11.89 8.72
CA CYS A 91 -10.02 11.62 8.44
C CYS A 91 -10.50 10.28 8.99
N ALA A 92 -9.59 9.33 9.25
CA ALA A 92 -9.93 8.04 9.83
C ALA A 92 -10.13 8.08 11.36
N ARG A 93 -9.66 9.12 12.05
CA ARG A 93 -9.68 9.20 13.53
C ARG A 93 -11.02 8.85 14.18
N PRO A 94 -12.18 9.33 13.69
CA PRO A 94 -13.48 9.00 14.30
C PRO A 94 -13.86 7.52 14.22
N PHE A 95 -13.30 6.78 13.27
CA PHE A 95 -13.56 5.35 13.06
C PHE A 95 -12.56 4.47 13.81
N VAL A 96 -11.31 4.90 13.87
CA VAL A 96 -10.24 4.16 14.55
C VAL A 96 -10.39 4.24 16.08
N GLY A 97 -10.81 5.39 16.58
CA GLY A 97 -10.92 5.60 18.04
C GLY A 97 -9.58 5.51 18.74
N GLY A 98 -9.50 4.66 19.75
CA GLY A 98 -8.30 4.45 20.59
C GLY A 98 -7.49 3.20 20.24
N GLU A 99 -7.77 2.51 19.15
CA GLU A 99 -7.11 1.26 18.78
C GLU A 99 -5.91 1.48 17.86
N PRO A 100 -4.87 0.62 17.93
CA PRO A 100 -3.84 0.56 16.90
C PRO A 100 -4.42 0.22 15.54
N PHE A 101 -3.82 0.75 14.47
CA PHE A 101 -4.33 0.55 13.12
C PHE A 101 -3.23 0.47 12.07
N VAL A 102 -3.57 -0.12 10.93
CA VAL A 102 -2.71 -0.21 9.75
C VAL A 102 -3.12 0.86 8.73
N VAL A 103 -2.14 1.51 8.11
CA VAL A 103 -2.34 2.34 6.91
C VAL A 103 -1.65 1.65 5.75
N ALA A 104 -2.39 1.46 4.66
CA ALA A 104 -1.88 0.91 3.41
C ALA A 104 -2.26 1.82 2.24
N LEU A 105 -1.28 2.14 1.39
CA LEU A 105 -1.54 2.91 0.17
C LEU A 105 -2.18 2.02 -0.88
N GLY A 106 -3.35 2.42 -1.39
CA GLY A 106 -4.17 1.63 -2.31
C GLY A 106 -3.64 1.55 -3.75
N ASP A 107 -2.55 2.24 -4.06
CA ASP A 107 -1.91 2.31 -5.37
C ASP A 107 -0.55 1.61 -5.45
N SER A 108 -0.21 0.80 -4.46
CA SER A 108 1.07 0.13 -4.33
C SER A 108 0.88 -1.33 -3.95
N ILE A 109 1.31 -2.27 -4.79
CA ILE A 109 1.26 -3.71 -4.56
C ILE A 109 2.62 -4.17 -4.01
N LEU A 110 2.60 -5.08 -3.04
CA LEU A 110 3.79 -5.75 -2.51
C LEU A 110 3.79 -7.24 -2.88
N GLY A 111 4.87 -7.68 -3.55
CA GLY A 111 5.01 -9.04 -4.06
C GLY A 111 4.33 -9.29 -5.42
N LEU A 112 4.84 -10.25 -6.18
CA LEU A 112 4.36 -10.62 -7.51
C LEU A 112 3.65 -11.98 -7.48
N ASP A 113 4.37 -13.04 -7.06
CA ASP A 113 3.90 -14.42 -7.12
C ASP A 113 3.24 -14.88 -5.81
N ARG A 114 3.56 -14.20 -4.72
CA ARG A 114 3.04 -14.49 -3.38
C ARG A 114 2.61 -13.19 -2.73
N ARG A 115 1.56 -13.27 -1.95
CA ARG A 115 1.14 -12.15 -1.12
C ARG A 115 2.19 -11.84 -0.08
N SER A 116 2.43 -10.55 0.13
CA SER A 116 3.38 -10.07 1.12
C SER A 116 2.95 -10.47 2.53
N THR A 117 3.92 -10.81 3.36
CA THR A 117 3.72 -11.05 4.79
C THR A 117 4.13 -9.84 5.63
N VAL A 118 4.55 -8.76 5.00
CA VAL A 118 5.13 -7.60 5.70
C VAL A 118 4.17 -7.00 6.72
N VAL A 119 2.87 -6.86 6.41
CA VAL A 119 1.90 -6.28 7.34
C VAL A 119 1.78 -7.13 8.61
N ARG A 120 1.72 -8.46 8.49
CA ARG A 120 1.71 -9.37 9.64
C ARG A 120 2.97 -9.20 10.51
N ARG A 121 4.15 -9.23 9.89
CA ARG A 121 5.43 -9.03 10.59
C ARG A 121 5.52 -7.66 11.26
N MET A 122 4.98 -6.63 10.63
CA MET A 122 4.92 -5.28 11.21
C MET A 122 4.01 -5.23 12.43
N VAL A 123 2.85 -5.88 12.40
CA VAL A 123 1.93 -5.98 13.55
C VAL A 123 2.60 -6.74 14.71
N GLU A 124 3.27 -7.86 14.42
CA GLU A 124 4.03 -8.62 15.41
C GLU A 124 5.13 -7.76 16.06
N CYS A 125 5.92 -7.07 15.26
CA CYS A 125 6.94 -6.13 15.71
C CYS A 125 6.35 -4.99 16.54
N PHE A 126 5.22 -4.42 16.11
CA PHE A 126 4.53 -3.35 16.83
C PHE A 126 4.13 -3.77 18.25
N VAL A 127 3.56 -4.97 18.39
CA VAL A 127 3.14 -5.52 19.67
C VAL A 127 4.35 -5.87 20.54
N GLU A 128 5.34 -6.58 19.99
CA GLU A 128 6.55 -7.01 20.71
C GLU A 128 7.34 -5.82 21.26
N LYS A 129 7.58 -4.82 20.40
CA LYS A 129 8.37 -3.64 20.76
C LYS A 129 7.58 -2.56 21.50
N LYS A 130 6.25 -2.71 21.66
CA LYS A 130 5.35 -1.66 22.17
C LYS A 130 5.59 -0.33 21.44
N ALA A 131 5.69 -0.41 20.13
CA ALA A 131 6.09 0.69 19.28
C ALA A 131 5.01 1.78 19.22
N ALA A 132 5.41 3.03 19.01
CA ALA A 132 4.50 4.11 18.58
C ALA A 132 4.12 3.98 17.11
N ALA A 133 5.05 3.47 16.29
CA ALA A 133 4.79 3.13 14.89
C ALA A 133 5.76 2.06 14.39
N VAL A 134 5.32 1.30 13.37
CA VAL A 134 6.20 0.49 12.51
C VAL A 134 5.93 0.87 11.06
N VAL A 135 6.98 1.12 10.28
CA VAL A 135 6.91 1.58 8.90
C VAL A 135 7.67 0.62 8.01
N ALA A 136 7.08 0.22 6.88
CA ALA A 136 7.75 -0.62 5.89
C ALA A 136 8.66 0.23 4.99
N PHE A 137 9.84 -0.31 4.69
CA PHE A 137 10.85 0.32 3.84
C PHE A 137 11.35 -0.64 2.77
N GLU A 138 11.72 -0.06 1.62
CA GLU A 138 12.46 -0.74 0.57
C GLU A 138 13.76 0.01 0.26
N ARG A 139 14.76 -0.69 -0.28
CA ARG A 139 15.98 -0.03 -0.78
C ARG A 139 15.73 0.47 -2.19
N VAL A 140 15.99 1.75 -2.41
CA VAL A 140 15.89 2.39 -3.73
C VAL A 140 17.25 2.95 -4.17
N PRO A 141 17.50 3.05 -5.48
CA PRO A 141 18.68 3.76 -5.97
C PRO A 141 18.73 5.20 -5.44
N ARG A 142 19.93 5.71 -5.19
CA ARG A 142 20.16 7.07 -4.68
C ARG A 142 19.49 8.15 -5.53
N SER A 143 19.37 7.96 -6.83
CA SER A 143 18.68 8.85 -7.75
C SER A 143 17.17 8.96 -7.51
N GLU A 144 16.57 7.93 -6.88
CA GLU A 144 15.13 7.81 -6.68
C GLU A 144 14.64 8.38 -5.34
N VAL A 145 15.55 8.63 -4.38
CA VAL A 145 15.18 9.06 -3.01
C VAL A 145 14.31 10.31 -2.96
N ARG A 146 14.44 11.18 -3.96
CA ARG A 146 13.66 12.43 -4.11
C ARG A 146 12.15 12.22 -4.28
N HIS A 147 11.71 11.00 -4.48
CA HIS A 147 10.29 10.65 -4.69
C HIS A 147 9.62 10.15 -3.42
N TYR A 148 10.38 9.86 -2.35
CA TYR A 148 9.91 9.13 -1.17
C TYR A 148 10.28 9.80 0.14
N GLY A 149 9.58 9.44 1.20
CA GLY A 149 10.08 9.64 2.56
C GLY A 149 11.24 8.66 2.83
N ILE A 150 12.38 9.16 3.30
CA ILE A 150 13.60 8.40 3.50
C ILE A 150 13.95 8.32 4.98
N ALA A 151 14.15 7.09 5.48
CA ALA A 151 14.52 6.87 6.88
C ALA A 151 15.97 7.22 7.16
N ARG A 152 16.23 7.70 8.38
CA ARG A 152 17.53 7.62 9.04
C ARG A 152 17.49 6.44 10.00
N PRO A 153 18.09 5.29 9.67
CA PRO A 153 18.09 4.13 10.56
C PRO A 153 19.05 4.35 11.74
N ARG A 154 18.73 3.73 12.88
CA ARG A 154 19.65 3.52 13.99
C ARG A 154 19.86 2.02 14.14
N GLY A 155 21.09 1.57 13.94
CA GLY A 155 21.44 0.15 13.88
C GLY A 155 21.37 -0.42 12.46
N GLU A 156 21.62 -1.72 12.35
CA GLU A 156 21.68 -2.49 11.11
C GLU A 156 20.64 -3.62 11.15
N GLY A 157 20.29 -4.17 9.99
CA GLY A 157 19.36 -5.31 9.84
C GLY A 157 18.04 -4.94 9.17
N ASP A 158 17.17 -5.95 9.05
CA ASP A 158 15.87 -5.80 8.38
C ASP A 158 14.83 -5.11 9.29
N VAL A 159 15.03 -5.14 10.59
CA VAL A 159 14.26 -4.39 11.58
C VAL A 159 15.20 -3.47 12.34
N PHE A 160 14.93 -2.19 12.32
CA PHE A 160 15.77 -1.16 12.91
C PHE A 160 14.94 -0.05 13.56
N GLU A 161 15.51 0.68 14.50
CA GLU A 161 14.87 1.88 15.04
C GLU A 161 15.05 3.04 14.06
N VAL A 162 13.98 3.81 13.84
CA VAL A 162 13.97 4.98 12.96
C VAL A 162 14.34 6.21 13.78
N ALA A 163 15.53 6.78 13.54
CA ALA A 163 16.00 7.99 14.22
C ALA A 163 15.38 9.28 13.64
N ASP A 164 15.07 9.29 12.35
CA ASP A 164 14.41 10.41 11.65
C ASP A 164 13.84 9.92 10.31
N VAL A 165 12.91 10.68 9.74
CA VAL A 165 12.40 10.48 8.38
C VAL A 165 12.37 11.81 7.66
N VAL A 166 12.87 11.88 6.43
CA VAL A 166 12.93 13.10 5.62
C VAL A 166 12.08 12.93 4.36
N GLU A 167 11.12 13.82 4.16
CA GLU A 167 10.23 13.78 2.99
C GLU A 167 10.95 14.31 1.74
N LYS A 168 11.08 13.46 0.72
CA LYS A 168 11.60 13.80 -0.61
C LYS A 168 12.90 14.62 -0.57
N PRO A 169 13.95 14.10 0.10
CA PRO A 169 15.24 14.80 0.17
C PRO A 169 15.92 14.86 -1.20
N SER A 170 16.88 15.76 -1.35
CA SER A 170 17.81 15.66 -2.47
C SER A 170 18.70 14.40 -2.34
N PRO A 171 19.27 13.86 -3.42
CA PRO A 171 20.20 12.73 -3.31
C PRO A 171 21.37 13.00 -2.36
N GLU A 172 21.85 14.25 -2.28
CA GLU A 172 22.94 14.67 -1.41
C GLU A 172 22.54 14.66 0.07
N ASP A 173 21.29 15.10 0.38
CA ASP A 173 20.78 15.26 1.74
C ASP A 173 20.09 14.01 2.29
N ALA A 174 19.85 13.00 1.46
CA ALA A 174 19.16 11.80 1.87
C ALA A 174 19.95 11.03 2.93
N PRO A 175 19.35 10.74 4.11
CA PRO A 175 20.05 10.09 5.21
C PRO A 175 20.41 8.61 4.94
N SER A 176 19.73 7.99 3.98
CA SER A 176 19.95 6.60 3.54
C SER A 176 19.30 6.35 2.17
N GLU A 177 19.21 5.10 1.76
CA GLU A 177 18.47 4.62 0.59
C GLU A 177 17.19 3.83 0.98
N LEU A 178 16.76 3.96 2.24
CA LEU A 178 15.57 3.30 2.76
C LEU A 178 14.33 4.17 2.54
N ALA A 179 13.59 3.86 1.51
CA ALA A 179 12.37 4.56 1.11
C ALA A 179 11.12 3.92 1.73
N ILE A 180 10.18 4.72 2.17
CA ILE A 180 8.90 4.24 2.69
C ILE A 180 8.13 3.47 1.61
N ALA A 181 7.69 2.26 1.94
CA ALA A 181 7.03 1.33 1.02
C ALA A 181 5.48 1.37 1.08
N GLY A 182 4.90 2.36 1.75
CA GLY A 182 3.44 2.59 1.76
C GLY A 182 2.64 1.66 2.67
N ARG A 183 3.27 1.05 3.67
CA ARG A 183 2.62 0.29 4.76
C ARG A 183 3.09 0.82 6.09
N TYR A 184 2.13 1.01 7.02
CA TYR A 184 2.39 1.58 8.34
C TYR A 184 1.50 0.89 9.37
N VAL A 185 2.01 0.69 10.58
CA VAL A 185 1.23 0.34 11.76
C VAL A 185 1.41 1.46 12.77
N PHE A 186 0.34 2.01 13.29
CA PHE A 186 0.37 3.15 14.19
C PHE A 186 -0.34 2.88 15.50
N ALA A 187 0.20 3.42 16.58
CA ALA A 187 -0.57 3.71 17.79
C ALA A 187 -1.48 4.92 17.56
N PRO A 188 -2.62 5.03 18.27
CA PRO A 188 -3.55 6.16 18.12
C PRO A 188 -2.93 7.54 18.37
N SER A 189 -1.84 7.62 19.13
CA SER A 189 -1.07 8.85 19.37
C SER A 189 -0.59 9.56 18.10
N ILE A 190 -0.51 8.85 16.97
CA ILE A 190 -0.16 9.48 15.69
C ILE A 190 -1.17 10.56 15.27
N PHE A 191 -2.44 10.45 15.67
CA PHE A 191 -3.44 11.45 15.38
C PHE A 191 -3.15 12.80 16.04
N ASP A 192 -2.57 12.79 17.24
CA ASP A 192 -2.19 14.02 17.94
C ASP A 192 -0.97 14.68 17.27
N ALA A 193 -0.03 13.89 16.78
CA ALA A 193 1.08 14.38 15.95
C ALA A 193 0.58 14.97 14.62
N LEU A 194 -0.37 14.29 13.94
CA LEU A 194 -0.99 14.77 12.70
C LEU A 194 -1.73 16.10 12.89
N GLN A 195 -2.43 16.30 14.00
CA GLN A 195 -3.13 17.56 14.30
C GLN A 195 -2.17 18.76 14.47
N ARG A 196 -0.93 18.49 14.92
CA ARG A 196 0.11 19.51 15.11
C ARG A 196 1.04 19.65 13.90
N THR A 197 0.87 18.79 12.89
CA THR A 197 1.67 18.86 11.66
C THR A 197 1.23 20.07 10.84
N SER A 198 2.15 20.99 10.60
CA SER A 198 1.92 22.12 9.70
C SER A 198 1.96 21.66 8.24
N PRO A 199 1.21 22.31 7.33
CA PRO A 199 1.34 22.06 5.90
C PRO A 199 2.79 22.22 5.43
N GLY A 200 3.31 21.19 4.79
CA GLY A 200 4.66 21.13 4.24
C GLY A 200 4.72 21.45 2.74
N LYS A 201 5.55 20.74 2.01
CA LYS A 201 5.72 20.91 0.56
C LYS A 201 4.38 20.75 -0.18
N GLY A 202 4.04 21.73 -0.99
CA GLY A 202 2.76 21.75 -1.74
C GLY A 202 1.52 22.10 -0.92
N GLY A 203 1.66 22.56 0.33
CA GLY A 203 0.53 22.83 1.24
C GLY A 203 -0.12 21.59 1.84
N GLU A 204 0.52 20.43 1.71
CA GLU A 204 0.01 19.13 2.16
C GLU A 204 0.46 18.81 3.59
N ILE A 205 -0.41 18.17 4.36
CA ILE A 205 -0.07 17.57 5.65
C ILE A 205 0.62 16.22 5.35
N GLN A 206 1.93 16.20 5.54
CA GLN A 206 2.75 15.03 5.25
C GLN A 206 2.71 14.04 6.44
N LEU A 207 2.42 12.77 6.15
CA LEU A 207 2.46 11.72 7.17
C LEU A 207 3.88 11.53 7.74
N THR A 208 4.88 11.74 6.90
CA THR A 208 6.30 11.71 7.26
C THR A 208 6.63 12.72 8.36
N ASP A 209 6.07 13.94 8.30
CA ASP A 209 6.30 14.96 9.31
C ASP A 209 5.63 14.61 10.64
N ALA A 210 4.46 13.98 10.62
CA ALA A 210 3.82 13.47 11.84
C ALA A 210 4.65 12.36 12.50
N ILE A 211 5.25 11.46 11.71
CA ILE A 211 6.16 10.44 12.22
C ILE A 211 7.39 11.10 12.89
N ARG A 212 7.95 12.16 12.29
CA ARG A 212 9.05 12.92 12.89
C ARG A 212 8.68 13.56 14.23
N ILE A 213 7.45 14.08 14.33
CA ILE A 213 6.93 14.64 15.60
C ILE A 213 6.87 13.52 16.65
N ALA A 214 6.30 12.36 16.31
CA ALA A 214 6.22 11.21 17.21
C ALA A 214 7.59 10.75 17.72
N ILE A 215 8.62 10.71 16.84
CA ILE A 215 10.00 10.39 17.22
C ILE A 215 10.56 11.43 18.18
N LYS A 216 10.41 12.72 17.89
CA LYS A 216 10.91 13.82 18.73
C LYS A 216 10.29 13.84 20.12
N GLU A 217 9.08 13.34 20.27
CA GLU A 217 8.35 13.25 21.54
C GLU A 217 8.69 11.97 22.31
N GLY A 218 9.68 11.21 21.86
CA GLY A 218 10.15 10.00 22.54
C GLY A 218 9.40 8.72 22.13
N GLY A 219 8.54 8.77 21.12
CA GLY A 219 7.90 7.59 20.57
C GLY A 219 8.90 6.69 19.84
N HIS A 220 8.94 5.40 20.21
CA HIS A 220 9.75 4.42 19.50
C HIS A 220 9.12 4.06 18.16
N VAL A 221 9.77 4.42 17.07
CA VAL A 221 9.38 4.10 15.71
C VAL A 221 10.36 3.09 15.13
N TYR A 222 9.84 1.98 14.60
CA TYR A 222 10.67 0.96 13.97
C TYR A 222 10.44 0.94 12.46
N GLY A 223 11.51 0.67 11.72
CA GLY A 223 11.49 0.37 10.32
C GLY A 223 11.61 -1.14 10.10
N MET A 224 10.92 -1.63 9.08
CA MET A 224 11.01 -3.01 8.60
C MET A 224 11.27 -3.02 7.11
N CYS A 225 12.36 -3.63 6.67
CA CYS A 225 12.65 -3.82 5.26
C CYS A 225 11.72 -4.86 4.64
N LEU A 226 11.27 -4.60 3.40
CA LEU A 226 10.64 -5.61 2.58
C LEU A 226 11.63 -6.75 2.33
N ALA A 227 11.16 -8.00 2.34
CA ALA A 227 11.93 -9.13 1.86
C ALA A 227 12.16 -9.01 0.33
N GLU A 228 13.18 -9.67 -0.21
CA GLU A 228 13.46 -9.64 -1.65
C GLU A 228 12.26 -10.09 -2.51
N SER A 229 11.45 -11.03 -2.01
CA SER A 229 10.23 -11.50 -2.67
C SER A 229 9.05 -10.51 -2.57
N GLU A 230 9.16 -9.47 -1.75
CA GLU A 230 8.11 -8.50 -1.49
C GLU A 230 8.34 -7.17 -2.23
N ARG A 231 9.00 -7.22 -3.38
CA ARG A 231 9.23 -6.04 -4.21
C ARG A 231 7.95 -5.23 -4.40
N ARG A 232 8.07 -3.90 -4.27
CA ARG A 232 6.95 -2.98 -4.47
C ARG A 232 6.72 -2.69 -5.95
N PHE A 233 5.45 -2.69 -6.34
CA PHE A 233 4.97 -2.24 -7.65
C PHE A 233 4.10 -1.01 -7.45
N ASP A 234 4.58 0.13 -7.90
CA ASP A 234 3.88 1.41 -7.88
C ASP A 234 3.22 1.65 -9.24
N VAL A 235 1.99 2.14 -9.22
CA VAL A 235 1.25 2.50 -10.45
C VAL A 235 1.04 4.01 -10.57
N GLY A 236 1.92 4.80 -9.96
CA GLY A 236 1.83 6.26 -9.91
C GLY A 236 2.07 6.96 -11.25
N ASN A 237 2.71 6.31 -12.22
CA ASN A 237 2.94 6.82 -13.57
C ASN A 237 2.85 5.69 -14.60
N PHE A 238 2.82 6.03 -15.90
CA PHE A 238 2.65 5.04 -16.97
C PHE A 238 3.83 4.08 -17.10
N ASP A 239 5.06 4.51 -16.86
CA ASP A 239 6.24 3.64 -16.95
C ASP A 239 6.18 2.53 -15.90
N SER A 240 5.98 2.89 -14.62
CA SER A 240 5.85 1.93 -13.53
C SER A 240 4.60 1.04 -13.69
N TYR A 241 3.48 1.60 -14.17
CA TYR A 241 2.27 0.85 -14.44
C TYR A 241 2.46 -0.19 -15.53
N PHE A 242 3.04 0.17 -16.69
CA PHE A 242 3.24 -0.79 -17.77
C PHE A 242 4.19 -1.93 -17.36
N ARG A 243 5.24 -1.63 -16.59
CA ARG A 243 6.12 -2.67 -16.06
C ARG A 243 5.37 -3.63 -15.13
N ALA A 244 4.63 -3.09 -14.17
CA ALA A 244 3.81 -3.90 -13.27
C ALA A 244 2.80 -4.76 -14.06
N PHE A 245 2.08 -4.17 -15.01
CA PHE A 245 1.12 -4.88 -15.84
C PHE A 245 1.74 -6.07 -16.59
N VAL A 246 2.88 -5.85 -17.24
CA VAL A 246 3.59 -6.90 -17.99
C VAL A 246 4.08 -8.00 -17.06
N GLU A 247 4.69 -7.65 -15.93
CA GLU A 247 5.21 -8.64 -14.98
C GLU A 247 4.09 -9.50 -14.40
N PHE A 248 2.99 -8.90 -13.97
CA PHE A 248 1.82 -9.64 -13.47
C PHE A 248 1.14 -10.49 -14.54
N ALA A 249 1.03 -9.99 -15.76
CA ALA A 249 0.47 -10.75 -16.87
C ALA A 249 1.32 -11.96 -17.25
N LEU A 250 2.66 -11.81 -17.18
CA LEU A 250 3.60 -12.92 -17.42
C LEU A 250 3.66 -13.92 -16.26
N ALA A 251 3.38 -13.50 -15.04
CA ALA A 251 3.30 -14.35 -13.86
C ALA A 251 1.98 -15.11 -13.73
N ASP A 252 0.94 -14.71 -14.51
CA ASP A 252 -0.35 -15.41 -14.47
C ASP A 252 -0.21 -16.89 -14.85
N PRO A 253 -0.61 -17.84 -13.98
CA PRO A 253 -0.40 -19.27 -14.22
C PRO A 253 -1.20 -19.80 -15.43
N LYS A 254 -2.35 -19.18 -15.75
CA LYS A 254 -3.24 -19.60 -16.86
C LYS A 254 -2.82 -18.98 -18.19
N TYR A 255 -2.54 -17.68 -18.20
CA TYR A 255 -2.33 -16.91 -19.43
C TYR A 255 -0.86 -16.56 -19.72
N GLY A 256 -0.02 -16.53 -18.68
CA GLY A 256 1.39 -16.13 -18.78
C GLY A 256 2.22 -16.93 -19.79
N PRO A 257 2.11 -18.29 -19.84
CA PRO A 257 2.87 -19.08 -20.82
C PRO A 257 2.57 -18.71 -22.27
N ALA A 258 1.30 -18.54 -22.63
CA ALA A 258 0.90 -18.15 -23.98
C ALA A 258 1.30 -16.72 -24.32
N LEU A 259 1.15 -15.79 -23.35
CA LEU A 259 1.57 -14.40 -23.49
C LEU A 259 3.08 -14.28 -23.71
N ARG A 260 3.89 -15.04 -22.97
CA ARG A 260 5.36 -15.07 -23.15
C ARG A 260 5.76 -15.44 -24.58
N GLN A 261 5.09 -16.44 -25.18
CA GLN A 261 5.34 -16.84 -26.57
C GLN A 261 4.94 -15.73 -27.56
N THR A 262 3.81 -15.04 -27.29
CA THR A 262 3.34 -13.93 -28.10
C THR A 262 4.31 -12.76 -28.05
N LEU A 263 4.77 -12.37 -26.86
CA LEU A 263 5.73 -11.29 -26.70
C LEU A 263 7.07 -11.57 -27.40
N LYS A 264 7.57 -12.81 -27.33
CA LYS A 264 8.77 -13.19 -28.08
C LYS A 264 8.61 -12.94 -29.58
N ARG A 265 7.49 -13.39 -30.17
CA ARG A 265 7.21 -13.17 -31.59
C ARG A 265 7.11 -11.68 -31.96
N LEU A 266 6.50 -10.88 -31.09
CA LEU A 266 6.37 -9.43 -31.32
C LEU A 266 7.70 -8.69 -31.26
N LEU A 267 8.58 -9.09 -30.33
CA LEU A 267 9.93 -8.53 -30.20
C LEU A 267 10.87 -8.93 -31.32
N ASP A 268 10.71 -10.16 -31.86
CA ASP A 268 11.50 -10.69 -32.98
C ASP A 268 11.00 -10.19 -34.35
N ALA A 269 9.79 -9.63 -34.40
CA ALA A 269 9.25 -9.07 -35.65
C ALA A 269 9.95 -7.74 -35.98
N PRO A 270 10.34 -7.50 -37.26
CA PRO A 270 10.87 -6.21 -37.66
C PRO A 270 9.82 -5.11 -37.38
N HIS A 271 10.26 -4.05 -36.71
CA HIS A 271 9.39 -2.88 -36.53
C HIS A 271 8.94 -2.32 -37.87
N PRO A 272 7.62 -1.98 -38.04
CA PRO A 272 7.13 -1.37 -39.25
C PRO A 272 7.75 -0.01 -39.55
#